data_43323bc97a2b1ba6c7d6cf34053a541a
#
_entry.id   43323bc97a2b1ba6c7d6cf34053a541a
#
_cell.length_a   1.000
_cell.length_b   1.000
_cell.length_c   1.000
_cell.angle_alpha   90.00
_cell.angle_beta   90.00
_cell.angle_gamma   90.00
#
_symmetry.space_group_name_H-M   'P 1'
#
loop_
_entity.id
_entity.type
_entity.pdbx_description
1 polymer ?
#
loop_
_entity_poly.entity_id
_entity_poly.type
_entity_poly.pdbx_seq_one_letter_code
_entity_poly.pdbx_strand_id
1 'polypeptide(L)'
;MNKCMKRYLILLFLFLNNIVLSQDSKYLSLNLVDKIDIGSSFEITDNQVGDIIKKNLQSQGFNFSDTVTKYFISVSFGWKYKRSTELEIDNFKGNIIDKSSPEKIIAQFSISKVRDLEKDIRFFVKELISQNNKIGPSGKFIDVQDHFMKMNMKSWDFSRPDAHAPSGVLADHVHSRGGVMIGYRYFSSKGDGSYNGNIVYSKNEITNFYDRHVTQQIQNTHSLEFMYGLSNNVTLFTNLTFHDKEYSYINKQNNPARISSSGVGDIDIQVLYNIFSNSKVKIHSNIGFVLPSGAINKKYQNEKLPYSLQTGNGHLSSITGFTSFFQFKKFSLGVQPLYNLSLGENIGGYKYGNKFSLNYWGAINLNKPFSFSLRQNYIYQGSMSGEDEELVSNLMILNNISNSGYILINSAVGFNLSIKKGLLRNSRISFEYLFPTYMSYEGLQIGNFNGFILNLQYSPGGHKNH
;
A
#
# COMPACT_ATOMS: atom_id res chain seq x y z
N MET A 1 5.21 -13.19 -26.03
CA MET A 1 5.79 -12.78 -24.72
C MET A 1 7.30 -12.68 -24.87
N ASN A 2 7.82 -11.45 -24.98
CA ASN A 2 9.21 -11.16 -25.34
C ASN A 2 10.24 -11.67 -24.29
N LYS A 3 11.40 -12.16 -24.78
CA LYS A 3 12.52 -12.66 -23.96
C LYS A 3 12.96 -11.69 -22.83
N CYS A 4 12.70 -10.39 -22.99
CA CYS A 4 13.02 -9.36 -21.99
C CYS A 4 12.10 -9.44 -20.76
N MET A 5 10.79 -9.66 -20.97
CA MET A 5 9.80 -9.76 -19.88
C MET A 5 10.02 -11.02 -19.00
N LYS A 6 10.50 -12.13 -19.60
CA LYS A 6 10.89 -13.33 -18.83
C LYS A 6 12.07 -13.10 -17.90
N ARG A 7 13.04 -12.26 -18.28
CA ARG A 7 14.20 -11.93 -17.42
C ARG A 7 13.82 -11.07 -16.21
N TYR A 8 12.89 -10.15 -16.34
CA TYR A 8 12.44 -9.32 -15.23
C TYR A 8 11.52 -10.07 -14.26
N LEU A 9 10.68 -11.00 -14.75
CA LEU A 9 9.90 -11.88 -13.89
C LEU A 9 10.79 -12.85 -13.09
N ILE A 10 11.86 -13.37 -13.68
CA ILE A 10 12.82 -14.25 -13.01
C ILE A 10 13.61 -13.47 -11.95
N LEU A 11 13.98 -12.21 -12.19
CA LEU A 11 14.64 -11.35 -11.19
C LEU A 11 13.70 -11.02 -10.02
N LEU A 12 12.42 -10.77 -10.26
CA LEU A 12 11.41 -10.56 -9.22
C LEU A 12 11.18 -11.84 -8.39
N PHE A 13 11.16 -13.01 -9.06
CA PHE A 13 11.00 -14.32 -8.41
C PHE A 13 12.26 -14.73 -7.61
N LEU A 14 13.45 -14.36 -8.07
CA LEU A 14 14.71 -14.59 -7.34
C LEU A 14 14.85 -13.65 -6.14
N PHE A 15 14.29 -12.42 -6.20
CA PHE A 15 14.26 -11.51 -5.04
C PHE A 15 13.28 -11.99 -3.95
N LEU A 16 12.17 -12.63 -4.34
CA LEU A 16 11.19 -13.21 -3.41
C LEU A 16 11.70 -14.52 -2.78
N ASN A 17 12.47 -15.33 -3.50
CA ASN A 17 13.02 -16.60 -3.00
C ASN A 17 14.22 -16.44 -2.04
N ASN A 18 14.91 -15.30 -2.02
CA ASN A 18 15.97 -15.03 -1.05
C ASN A 18 15.49 -14.53 0.33
N ILE A 19 14.17 -14.38 0.52
CA ILE A 19 13.57 -14.03 1.82
C ILE A 19 13.16 -15.28 2.62
N VAL A 20 13.10 -16.44 1.97
CA VAL A 20 12.73 -17.71 2.61
C VAL A 20 13.81 -18.73 2.32
N LEU A 21 14.80 -18.81 3.19
CA LEU A 21 15.57 -20.03 3.47
C LEU A 21 16.76 -19.70 4.38
N SER A 22 16.51 -19.73 5.66
CA SER A 22 17.50 -20.05 6.68
C SER A 22 16.76 -20.71 7.84
N GLN A 23 16.33 -21.93 7.61
CA GLN A 23 15.93 -22.85 8.66
C GLN A 23 16.88 -24.00 8.65
N ASP A 24 17.87 -23.92 9.56
CA ASP A 24 18.48 -25.05 10.26
C ASP A 24 19.34 -24.47 11.38
N SER A 25 18.70 -23.96 12.42
CA SER A 25 19.32 -23.67 13.70
C SER A 25 18.70 -24.61 14.73
N LYS A 26 19.52 -25.48 15.30
CA LYS A 26 19.15 -26.28 16.47
C LYS A 26 18.86 -25.30 17.63
N TYR A 27 17.60 -25.18 17.99
CA TYR A 27 17.17 -24.40 19.14
C TYR A 27 17.37 -25.23 20.41
N LEU A 28 18.09 -24.68 21.40
CA LEU A 28 18.09 -25.17 22.78
C LEU A 28 17.01 -24.39 23.54
N SER A 29 16.07 -25.09 24.17
CA SER A 29 15.05 -24.48 25.03
C SER A 29 15.48 -24.63 26.50
N LEU A 30 15.52 -23.50 27.20
CA LEU A 30 15.77 -23.43 28.63
C LEU A 30 14.43 -23.18 29.32
N ASN A 31 13.94 -24.15 30.10
CA ASN A 31 12.83 -23.93 31.00
C ASN A 31 13.41 -23.57 32.38
N LEU A 32 13.24 -22.32 32.79
CA LEU A 32 13.58 -21.88 34.15
C LEU A 32 12.47 -22.35 35.10
N VAL A 33 12.34 -23.66 35.30
CA VAL A 33 11.56 -24.28 36.38
C VAL A 33 12.48 -25.27 37.06
N ASP A 34 13.05 -24.86 38.15
CA ASP A 34 13.79 -25.62 39.21
C ASP A 34 14.94 -26.55 38.81
N LYS A 35 15.13 -26.90 37.58
CA LYS A 35 16.32 -27.59 37.07
C LYS A 35 16.61 -27.10 35.65
N ILE A 36 17.83 -26.61 35.51
CA ILE A 36 18.42 -26.39 34.18
C ILE A 36 18.85 -27.76 33.69
N ASP A 37 18.06 -28.40 32.84
CA ASP A 37 18.43 -29.64 32.19
C ASP A 37 19.08 -29.30 30.85
N ILE A 38 20.42 -29.51 30.81
CA ILE A 38 21.29 -29.03 29.74
C ILE A 38 21.74 -30.23 28.93
N GLY A 39 21.41 -30.23 27.65
CA GLY A 39 21.90 -31.23 26.69
C GLY A 39 23.46 -31.16 26.58
N SER A 40 24.07 -32.28 26.59
CA SER A 40 25.44 -32.67 26.97
C SER A 40 26.63 -32.04 26.26
N SER A 41 26.55 -30.98 25.48
CA SER A 41 27.73 -30.47 24.78
C SER A 41 28.15 -29.02 25.10
N PHE A 42 27.36 -28.27 25.88
CA PHE A 42 27.63 -26.85 26.19
C PHE A 42 27.24 -26.45 27.60
N GLU A 43 27.39 -27.30 28.55
CA GLU A 43 26.95 -27.16 29.95
C GLU A 43 27.40 -25.85 30.64
N ILE A 44 28.61 -25.39 30.41
CA ILE A 44 29.19 -24.21 31.10
C ILE A 44 28.53 -22.91 30.62
N THR A 45 28.19 -22.79 29.34
CA THR A 45 27.71 -21.55 28.70
C THR A 45 26.23 -21.33 28.96
N ASP A 46 25.45 -22.37 28.99
CA ASP A 46 24.03 -22.29 29.29
C ASP A 46 23.78 -21.97 30.76
N ASN A 47 24.57 -22.54 31.65
CA ASN A 47 24.56 -22.19 33.08
C ASN A 47 24.87 -20.71 33.31
N GLN A 48 25.86 -20.14 32.61
CA GLN A 48 26.18 -18.71 32.72
C GLN A 48 25.00 -17.82 32.30
N VAL A 49 24.29 -18.14 31.21
CA VAL A 49 23.12 -17.41 30.79
C VAL A 49 21.99 -17.50 31.83
N GLY A 50 21.72 -18.70 32.34
CA GLY A 50 20.74 -18.94 33.39
C GLY A 50 21.06 -18.18 34.68
N ASP A 51 22.31 -18.20 35.12
CA ASP A 51 22.79 -17.49 36.33
C ASP A 51 22.70 -15.97 36.20
N ILE A 52 23.02 -15.42 35.03
CA ILE A 52 22.89 -13.98 34.75
C ILE A 52 21.42 -13.57 34.81
N ILE A 53 20.51 -14.35 34.20
CA ILE A 53 19.07 -14.09 34.26
C ILE A 53 18.58 -14.15 35.69
N LYS A 54 18.89 -15.22 36.43
CA LYS A 54 18.48 -15.43 37.81
C LYS A 54 18.98 -14.32 38.73
N LYS A 55 20.27 -13.96 38.64
CA LYS A 55 20.89 -12.88 39.41
C LYS A 55 20.24 -11.52 39.15
N ASN A 56 19.94 -11.23 37.89
CA ASN A 56 19.27 -9.97 37.51
C ASN A 56 17.80 -9.94 37.98
N LEU A 57 17.07 -11.03 37.93
CA LEU A 57 15.69 -11.11 38.44
C LEU A 57 15.68 -10.98 39.98
N GLN A 58 16.61 -11.63 40.68
CA GLN A 58 16.76 -11.51 42.17
C GLN A 58 17.12 -10.08 42.60
N SER A 59 18.00 -9.39 41.89
CA SER A 59 18.35 -7.99 42.18
C SER A 59 17.19 -7.03 42.04
N GLN A 60 16.10 -7.45 41.41
CA GLN A 60 14.87 -6.67 41.18
C GLN A 60 13.72 -7.15 42.08
N GLY A 61 13.98 -8.00 43.07
CA GLY A 61 13.02 -8.41 44.09
C GLY A 61 12.16 -9.63 43.73
N PHE A 62 12.53 -10.38 42.69
CA PHE A 62 11.85 -11.65 42.41
C PHE A 62 12.45 -12.78 43.21
N ASN A 63 11.64 -13.44 44.03
CA ASN A 63 12.01 -14.64 44.76
C ASN A 63 11.64 -15.89 43.91
N PHE A 64 12.63 -16.76 43.71
CA PHE A 64 12.39 -18.06 43.09
C PHE A 64 11.98 -19.03 44.18
N SER A 65 10.75 -19.57 44.10
CA SER A 65 10.22 -20.57 45.01
C SER A 65 9.67 -21.74 44.22
N ASP A 66 10.05 -22.94 44.62
CA ASP A 66 9.71 -24.19 43.93
C ASP A 66 8.23 -24.58 44.08
N THR A 67 7.49 -23.93 44.97
CA THR A 67 6.18 -24.43 45.38
C THR A 67 4.97 -23.54 45.05
N VAL A 68 5.19 -22.24 44.74
CA VAL A 68 4.07 -21.27 44.63
C VAL A 68 4.23 -20.29 43.47
N THR A 69 4.70 -20.72 42.33
CA THR A 69 4.77 -19.80 41.17
C THR A 69 3.64 -20.09 40.16
N LYS A 70 2.85 -19.06 39.89
CA LYS A 70 1.78 -19.11 38.88
C LYS A 70 2.32 -19.07 37.45
N TYR A 71 3.54 -18.51 37.28
CA TYR A 71 4.13 -18.29 35.97
C TYR A 71 5.56 -18.84 35.93
N PHE A 72 5.99 -19.27 34.75
CA PHE A 72 7.41 -19.60 34.49
C PHE A 72 7.92 -18.86 33.26
N ILE A 73 9.23 -18.64 33.26
CA ILE A 73 9.94 -18.00 32.13
C ILE A 73 10.61 -19.11 31.34
N SER A 74 10.26 -19.24 30.07
CA SER A 74 10.95 -20.11 29.13
C SER A 74 11.84 -19.26 28.23
N VAL A 75 13.12 -19.59 28.16
CA VAL A 75 14.09 -18.89 27.32
C VAL A 75 14.65 -19.86 26.30
N SER A 76 14.65 -19.46 25.05
CA SER A 76 15.27 -20.19 23.94
C SER A 76 16.24 -19.30 23.19
N PHE A 77 17.36 -19.84 22.78
CA PHE A 77 18.35 -19.14 21.97
C PHE A 77 19.13 -20.12 21.10
N GLY A 78 19.71 -19.62 20.00
CA GLY A 78 20.59 -20.37 19.12
C GLY A 78 22.05 -19.93 19.28
N TRP A 79 22.96 -20.83 18.98
CA TRP A 79 24.37 -20.54 18.89
C TRP A 79 24.83 -20.47 17.44
N LYS A 80 25.63 -19.47 17.11
CA LYS A 80 26.23 -19.34 15.79
C LYS A 80 27.73 -19.06 15.91
N TYR A 81 28.53 -19.73 15.08
CA TYR A 81 29.95 -19.42 14.99
C TYR A 81 30.18 -18.12 14.22
N LYS A 82 30.86 -17.16 14.83
CA LYS A 82 31.23 -15.89 14.21
C LYS A 82 32.54 -15.99 13.43
N ARG A 83 33.47 -16.79 13.93
CA ARG A 83 34.72 -17.28 13.30
C ARG A 83 35.02 -18.62 13.93
N SER A 84 35.93 -19.38 13.42
CA SER A 84 36.18 -20.77 13.85
C SER A 84 36.35 -21.03 15.37
N THR A 85 36.34 -19.99 16.21
CA THR A 85 36.57 -20.08 17.67
C THR A 85 35.64 -19.21 18.52
N GLU A 86 34.83 -18.32 17.94
CA GLU A 86 33.92 -17.45 18.73
C GLU A 86 32.46 -17.84 18.53
N LEU A 87 31.76 -18.21 19.61
CA LEU A 87 30.34 -18.45 19.66
C LEU A 87 29.57 -17.14 19.91
N GLU A 88 28.55 -16.87 19.14
CA GLU A 88 27.63 -15.74 19.29
C GLU A 88 26.23 -16.28 19.55
N ILE A 89 25.49 -15.69 20.50
CA ILE A 89 24.08 -16.03 20.71
C ILE A 89 23.25 -15.32 19.64
N ASP A 90 22.48 -16.11 18.90
CA ASP A 90 21.56 -15.65 17.88
C ASP A 90 20.14 -16.00 18.29
N ASN A 91 19.16 -15.12 17.93
CA ASN A 91 17.74 -15.34 18.17
C ASN A 91 17.36 -15.65 19.63
N PHE A 92 17.88 -14.88 20.58
CA PHE A 92 17.50 -14.99 21.98
C PHE A 92 16.02 -14.61 22.18
N LYS A 93 15.23 -15.58 22.66
CA LYS A 93 13.78 -15.46 22.81
C LYS A 93 13.34 -15.91 24.19
N GLY A 94 12.54 -15.11 24.88
CA GLY A 94 11.96 -15.45 26.16
C GLY A 94 10.45 -15.39 26.14
N ASN A 95 9.82 -16.34 26.82
CA ASN A 95 8.37 -16.43 26.99
C ASN A 95 8.03 -16.46 28.47
N ILE A 96 7.00 -15.72 28.88
CA ILE A 96 6.35 -15.91 30.18
C ILE A 96 5.09 -16.71 29.94
N ILE A 97 4.95 -17.83 30.64
CA ILE A 97 3.87 -18.82 30.43
C ILE A 97 3.12 -19.02 31.73
N ASP A 98 1.78 -19.11 31.69
CA ASP A 98 0.94 -19.45 32.83
C ASP A 98 0.98 -20.98 33.07
N LYS A 99 1.35 -21.39 34.29
CA LYS A 99 1.39 -22.83 34.65
C LYS A 99 0.03 -23.52 34.56
N SER A 100 -1.05 -22.77 34.71
CA SER A 100 -2.42 -23.32 34.59
C SER A 100 -2.89 -23.52 33.16
N SER A 101 -2.21 -22.89 32.20
CA SER A 101 -2.52 -22.98 30.78
C SER A 101 -1.22 -22.86 29.97
N PRO A 102 -0.41 -23.94 29.89
CA PRO A 102 0.93 -23.90 29.28
C PRO A 102 0.95 -23.51 27.81
N GLU A 103 -0.18 -23.61 27.13
CA GLU A 103 -0.36 -23.18 25.72
C GLU A 103 -0.50 -21.65 25.60
N LYS A 104 -0.75 -20.95 26.71
CA LYS A 104 -0.98 -19.52 26.73
C LYS A 104 0.30 -18.77 27.08
N ILE A 105 0.98 -18.27 26.03
CA ILE A 105 2.11 -17.36 26.19
C ILE A 105 1.56 -15.99 26.62
N ILE A 106 1.96 -15.54 27.80
CA ILE A 106 1.51 -14.28 28.39
C ILE A 106 2.35 -13.13 27.90
N ALA A 107 3.67 -13.36 27.74
CA ALA A 107 4.61 -12.40 27.21
C ALA A 107 5.70 -13.11 26.41
N GLN A 108 6.13 -12.48 25.34
CA GLN A 108 7.21 -12.98 24.50
C GLN A 108 8.12 -11.81 24.10
N PHE A 109 9.42 -12.02 24.14
CA PHE A 109 10.36 -11.05 23.62
C PHE A 109 11.50 -11.76 22.93
N SER A 110 12.22 -11.06 22.04
CA SER A 110 13.37 -11.61 21.35
C SER A 110 14.44 -10.53 21.11
N ILE A 111 15.69 -10.95 21.22
CA ILE A 111 16.84 -10.16 20.80
C ILE A 111 17.49 -10.90 19.64
N SER A 112 17.61 -10.26 18.48
CA SER A 112 18.16 -10.89 17.28
C SER A 112 19.65 -11.21 17.38
N LYS A 113 20.38 -10.51 18.27
CA LYS A 113 21.83 -10.69 18.51
C LYS A 113 22.20 -10.23 19.90
N VAL A 114 22.79 -11.12 20.69
CA VAL A 114 23.43 -10.80 21.96
C VAL A 114 24.91 -10.56 21.67
N ARG A 115 25.36 -9.32 21.87
CA ARG A 115 26.76 -8.91 21.64
C ARG A 115 27.59 -8.92 22.93
N ASP A 116 26.95 -8.57 24.01
CA ASP A 116 27.52 -8.54 25.38
C ASP A 116 26.53 -9.27 26.27
N LEU A 117 26.86 -10.50 26.67
CA LEU A 117 25.97 -11.40 27.38
C LEU A 117 25.42 -10.76 28.66
N GLU A 118 26.27 -10.15 29.45
CA GLU A 118 25.86 -9.58 30.74
C GLU A 118 25.03 -8.29 30.55
N LYS A 119 25.44 -7.41 29.67
CA LYS A 119 24.80 -6.13 29.39
C LYS A 119 23.47 -6.28 28.70
N ASP A 120 23.41 -7.13 27.70
CA ASP A 120 22.19 -7.30 26.90
C ASP A 120 21.13 -8.11 27.67
N ILE A 121 21.53 -9.11 28.47
CA ILE A 121 20.60 -9.83 29.35
C ILE A 121 20.17 -8.95 30.54
N ARG A 122 21.04 -8.11 31.08
CA ARG A 122 20.64 -7.13 32.11
C ARG A 122 19.64 -6.11 31.56
N PHE A 123 19.87 -5.62 30.37
CA PHE A 123 18.91 -4.73 29.68
C PHE A 123 17.56 -5.42 29.49
N PHE A 124 17.57 -6.65 29.02
CA PHE A 124 16.43 -7.51 28.85
C PHE A 124 15.60 -7.69 30.12
N VAL A 125 16.25 -8.11 31.23
CA VAL A 125 15.58 -8.30 32.52
C VAL A 125 15.02 -6.98 33.04
N LYS A 126 15.74 -5.87 32.87
CA LYS A 126 15.28 -4.53 33.25
C LYS A 126 14.04 -4.10 32.49
N GLU A 127 14.00 -4.33 31.17
CA GLU A 127 12.83 -4.02 30.36
C GLU A 127 11.63 -4.90 30.72
N LEU A 128 11.85 -6.20 30.93
CA LEU A 128 10.82 -7.13 31.38
C LEU A 128 10.17 -6.66 32.68
N ILE A 129 10.94 -6.14 33.62
CA ILE A 129 10.47 -5.75 34.95
C ILE A 129 9.93 -4.32 34.97
N SER A 130 10.48 -3.40 34.20
CA SER A 130 9.95 -2.03 34.12
C SER A 130 8.50 -2.01 33.70
N GLN A 131 8.05 -3.05 33.02
CA GLN A 131 6.67 -3.25 32.62
C GLN A 131 5.83 -3.96 33.69
N ASN A 132 6.46 -4.73 34.55
CA ASN A 132 5.80 -5.39 35.69
C ASN A 132 5.39 -4.39 36.78
N ASN A 133 6.01 -3.20 36.87
CA ASN A 133 5.58 -2.13 37.76
C ASN A 133 4.20 -1.54 37.40
N LYS A 134 3.62 -1.91 36.24
CA LYS A 134 2.22 -1.64 35.86
C LYS A 134 1.27 -2.79 36.20
N ILE A 135 1.79 -3.93 36.60
CA ILE A 135 1.02 -5.07 37.16
C ILE A 135 1.05 -4.90 38.67
N GLY A 136 0.20 -4.01 39.17
CA GLY A 136 0.01 -3.86 40.62
C GLY A 136 -0.48 -5.17 41.24
N PRO A 137 -0.45 -5.32 42.60
CA PRO A 137 -0.87 -6.54 43.29
C PRO A 137 -2.31 -6.97 43.04
N SER A 138 -3.07 -6.25 42.25
CA SER A 138 -4.49 -6.49 41.95
C SER A 138 -4.76 -7.42 40.74
N GLY A 139 -3.76 -8.06 40.14
CA GLY A 139 -3.96 -9.16 39.17
C GLY A 139 -4.71 -8.83 37.89
N LYS A 140 -4.85 -7.60 37.48
CA LYS A 140 -5.37 -7.22 36.15
C LYS A 140 -4.24 -7.30 35.12
N PHE A 141 -4.27 -8.36 34.33
CA PHE A 141 -3.38 -8.53 33.19
C PHE A 141 -3.77 -7.57 32.07
N ILE A 142 -2.86 -6.69 31.69
CA ILE A 142 -2.89 -6.06 30.37
C ILE A 142 -2.36 -7.12 29.41
N ASP A 143 -2.99 -7.29 28.27
CA ASP A 143 -2.54 -8.18 27.21
C ASP A 143 -1.12 -7.81 26.77
N VAL A 144 -0.16 -8.55 27.35
CA VAL A 144 1.27 -8.22 27.27
C VAL A 144 1.82 -8.57 25.90
N GLN A 145 1.16 -9.49 25.17
CA GLN A 145 1.51 -9.87 23.81
C GLN A 145 1.40 -8.67 22.86
N ASP A 146 0.39 -7.86 23.05
CA ASP A 146 0.17 -6.62 22.30
C ASP A 146 1.15 -5.50 22.71
N HIS A 147 1.59 -5.49 23.94
CA HIS A 147 2.49 -4.46 24.47
C HIS A 147 3.97 -4.72 24.16
N PHE A 148 4.41 -5.99 24.15
CA PHE A 148 5.80 -6.37 23.84
C PHE A 148 6.12 -6.34 22.33
N MET A 149 5.16 -6.68 21.47
CA MET A 149 5.32 -6.44 20.03
C MET A 149 5.47 -4.93 19.73
N LYS A 150 4.92 -4.09 20.60
CA LYS A 150 5.02 -2.61 20.48
C LYS A 150 6.38 -2.03 20.92
N MET A 151 7.13 -2.67 21.81
CA MET A 151 8.33 -2.04 22.40
C MET A 151 9.67 -2.36 21.74
N ASN A 152 9.82 -3.51 21.11
CA ASN A 152 11.11 -3.92 20.50
C ASN A 152 11.17 -3.83 18.97
N MET A 153 10.05 -3.65 18.31
CA MET A 153 10.06 -3.16 16.95
C MET A 153 9.78 -1.66 17.01
N LYS A 154 10.73 -0.83 16.56
CA LYS A 154 10.38 0.53 16.16
C LYS A 154 9.13 0.37 15.30
N SER A 155 7.97 0.75 15.83
CA SER A 155 6.71 0.68 15.10
C SER A 155 6.89 1.44 13.79
N TRP A 156 6.14 1.08 12.78
CA TRP A 156 6.06 1.87 11.56
C TRP A 156 5.83 3.34 11.92
N ASP A 157 6.73 4.22 11.48
CA ASP A 157 6.64 5.64 11.85
C ASP A 157 5.68 6.38 10.91
N PHE A 158 4.39 6.33 11.23
CA PHE A 158 3.36 7.11 10.52
C PHE A 158 3.55 8.63 10.66
N SER A 159 4.40 9.07 11.58
CA SER A 159 4.67 10.50 11.75
C SER A 159 5.53 11.08 10.63
N ARG A 160 6.14 10.24 9.84
CA ARG A 160 6.95 10.66 8.69
C ARG A 160 6.06 11.02 7.52
N PRO A 161 6.38 12.08 6.76
CA PRO A 161 5.62 12.44 5.58
C PRO A 161 5.75 11.41 4.45
N ASP A 162 6.86 10.65 4.40
CA ASP A 162 7.09 9.54 3.47
C ASP A 162 6.59 8.18 3.98
N ALA A 163 5.79 8.14 5.05
CA ALA A 163 5.11 6.93 5.52
C ALA A 163 3.83 6.61 4.74
N HIS A 164 3.44 7.48 3.85
CA HIS A 164 2.32 7.36 2.95
C HIS A 164 2.78 7.44 1.51
N ALA A 165 2.04 6.80 0.62
CA ALA A 165 2.32 6.86 -0.80
C ALA A 165 2.11 8.28 -1.37
N PRO A 166 2.68 8.59 -2.55
CA PRO A 166 2.39 9.81 -3.30
C PRO A 166 0.92 9.96 -3.67
N SER A 167 0.48 11.19 -4.00
CA SER A 167 -0.93 11.54 -4.24
C SER A 167 -1.66 10.68 -5.27
N GLY A 168 -0.95 10.10 -6.24
CA GLY A 168 -1.56 9.30 -7.30
C GLY A 168 -1.84 7.84 -6.92
N VAL A 169 -1.50 7.41 -5.70
CA VAL A 169 -1.77 6.06 -5.21
C VAL A 169 -2.98 6.08 -4.30
N LEU A 170 -3.99 5.26 -4.61
CA LEU A 170 -5.19 5.08 -3.81
C LEU A 170 -5.05 3.86 -2.89
N ALA A 171 -5.79 3.84 -1.77
CA ALA A 171 -5.87 2.68 -0.89
C ALA A 171 -4.48 2.15 -0.47
N ASP A 172 -3.58 3.06 -0.08
CA ASP A 172 -2.16 2.82 0.15
C ASP A 172 -1.81 2.21 1.52
N HIS A 173 -2.77 2.17 2.46
CA HIS A 173 -2.51 1.68 3.82
C HIS A 173 -3.76 1.13 4.52
N VAL A 174 -3.55 0.38 5.60
CA VAL A 174 -4.59 -0.19 6.45
C VAL A 174 -4.68 0.59 7.75
N HIS A 175 -5.90 0.87 8.20
CA HIS A 175 -6.21 1.49 9.49
C HIS A 175 -6.44 0.43 10.57
N SER A 176 -6.09 0.74 11.80
CA SER A 176 -6.47 -0.04 12.97
C SER A 176 -7.96 0.06 13.25
N ARG A 177 -8.49 -0.87 14.05
CA ARG A 177 -9.91 -0.91 14.44
C ARG A 177 -10.42 0.45 14.94
N GLY A 178 -11.50 0.93 14.31
CA GLY A 178 -12.10 2.22 14.60
C GLY A 178 -11.33 3.43 14.07
N GLY A 179 -10.21 3.20 13.35
CA GLY A 179 -9.50 4.29 12.65
C GLY A 179 -10.31 4.79 11.47
N VAL A 180 -10.39 6.11 11.31
CA VAL A 180 -11.11 6.79 10.23
C VAL A 180 -10.16 7.67 9.47
N MET A 181 -10.27 7.70 8.15
CA MET A 181 -9.67 8.72 7.29
C MET A 181 -10.71 9.23 6.31
N ILE A 182 -10.71 10.54 6.12
CA ILE A 182 -11.45 11.21 5.06
C ILE A 182 -10.44 11.93 4.19
N GLY A 183 -10.55 11.76 2.89
CA GLY A 183 -9.67 12.39 1.89
C GLY A 183 -10.46 13.15 0.84
N TYR A 184 -9.91 14.24 0.39
CA TYR A 184 -10.34 14.93 -0.82
C TYR A 184 -9.16 15.02 -1.77
N ARG A 185 -9.40 14.57 -3.02
CA ARG A 185 -8.39 14.59 -4.08
C ARG A 185 -8.95 15.32 -5.28
N TYR A 186 -8.18 16.24 -5.82
CA TYR A 186 -8.42 16.90 -7.09
C TYR A 186 -7.35 16.48 -8.09
N PHE A 187 -7.80 15.88 -9.18
CA PHE A 187 -6.96 15.55 -10.33
C PHE A 187 -7.38 16.39 -11.52
N SER A 188 -6.43 17.05 -12.16
CA SER A 188 -6.64 17.78 -13.40
C SER A 188 -5.63 17.33 -14.44
N SER A 189 -6.09 17.02 -15.64
CA SER A 189 -5.22 16.66 -16.76
C SER A 189 -5.70 17.28 -18.06
N LYS A 190 -4.72 17.56 -18.91
CA LYS A 190 -4.90 18.08 -20.24
C LYS A 190 -4.11 17.24 -21.22
N GLY A 191 -4.77 16.74 -22.25
CA GLY A 191 -4.16 16.01 -23.36
C GLY A 191 -4.34 16.76 -24.67
N ASP A 192 -3.40 16.59 -25.57
CA ASP A 192 -3.42 17.16 -26.92
C ASP A 192 -2.75 16.22 -27.93
N GLY A 193 -2.99 16.48 -29.19
CA GLY A 193 -2.54 15.62 -30.28
C GLY A 193 -3.31 14.31 -30.42
N SER A 194 -3.36 13.80 -31.62
CA SER A 194 -3.97 12.50 -31.92
C SER A 194 -2.88 11.52 -32.31
N TYR A 195 -2.91 10.34 -31.68
CA TYR A 195 -1.87 9.33 -31.79
C TYR A 195 -2.46 7.98 -32.21
N ASN A 196 -1.70 7.23 -33.02
CA ASN A 196 -1.89 5.81 -33.22
C ASN A 196 -0.55 5.12 -32.98
N GLY A 197 -0.50 4.17 -32.06
CA GLY A 197 0.77 3.76 -31.47
C GLY A 197 1.40 4.95 -30.72
N ASN A 198 2.61 5.29 -31.09
CA ASN A 198 3.35 6.49 -30.64
C ASN A 198 3.50 7.54 -31.75
N ILE A 199 2.82 7.37 -32.88
CA ILE A 199 2.91 8.26 -34.05
C ILE A 199 1.82 9.33 -33.95
N VAL A 200 2.21 10.58 -34.15
CA VAL A 200 1.29 11.73 -34.17
C VAL A 200 0.65 11.83 -35.55
N TYR A 201 -0.66 12.01 -35.57
CA TYR A 201 -1.43 12.23 -36.78
C TYR A 201 -1.83 13.69 -36.90
N SER A 202 -1.66 14.25 -38.11
CA SER A 202 -2.06 15.60 -38.45
C SER A 202 -3.59 15.71 -38.59
N LYS A 203 -4.11 16.94 -38.52
CA LYS A 203 -5.52 17.23 -38.79
C LYS A 203 -5.98 16.67 -40.12
N ASN A 204 -5.22 16.87 -41.20
CA ASN A 204 -5.61 16.44 -42.55
C ASN A 204 -5.75 14.92 -42.63
N GLU A 205 -4.87 14.16 -42.02
CA GLU A 205 -4.95 12.71 -41.94
C GLU A 205 -6.21 12.25 -41.23
N ILE A 206 -6.57 12.92 -40.13
CA ILE A 206 -7.77 12.56 -39.31
C ILE A 206 -9.05 12.92 -40.05
N THR A 207 -9.12 14.10 -40.66
CA THR A 207 -10.36 14.56 -41.35
C THR A 207 -10.67 13.81 -42.63
N ASN A 208 -9.75 12.96 -43.12
CA ASN A 208 -10.06 12.01 -44.20
C ASN A 208 -11.03 10.90 -43.75
N PHE A 209 -11.05 10.57 -42.46
CA PHE A 209 -11.81 9.47 -41.90
C PHE A 209 -12.92 9.92 -40.95
N TYR A 210 -12.73 11.11 -40.30
CA TYR A 210 -13.63 11.63 -39.29
C TYR A 210 -14.12 13.05 -39.62
N ASP A 211 -15.37 13.35 -39.25
CA ASP A 211 -15.96 14.67 -39.49
C ASP A 211 -15.45 15.75 -38.53
N ARG A 212 -15.01 15.33 -37.33
CA ARG A 212 -14.49 16.22 -36.28
C ARG A 212 -13.12 15.76 -35.83
N HIS A 213 -12.15 16.68 -35.85
CA HIS A 213 -10.82 16.49 -35.33
C HIS A 213 -10.76 17.02 -33.90
N VAL A 214 -10.63 16.15 -32.93
CA VAL A 214 -10.44 16.53 -31.50
C VAL A 214 -9.03 17.08 -31.32
N THR A 215 -8.93 18.31 -30.85
CA THR A 215 -7.65 19.03 -30.68
C THR A 215 -7.14 19.00 -29.26
N GLN A 216 -8.05 18.89 -28.28
CA GLN A 216 -7.70 18.93 -26.87
C GLN A 216 -8.74 18.20 -26.03
N GLN A 217 -8.28 17.57 -24.98
CA GLN A 217 -9.10 17.02 -23.89
C GLN A 217 -8.67 17.62 -22.56
N ILE A 218 -9.64 18.07 -21.76
CA ILE A 218 -9.43 18.44 -20.35
C ILE A 218 -10.30 17.52 -19.50
N GLN A 219 -9.72 17.01 -18.44
CA GLN A 219 -10.44 16.21 -17.46
C GLN A 219 -10.09 16.68 -16.06
N ASN A 220 -11.12 17.08 -15.31
CA ASN A 220 -11.05 17.36 -13.90
C ASN A 220 -11.82 16.28 -13.14
N THR A 221 -11.24 15.75 -12.09
CA THR A 221 -11.86 14.74 -11.25
C THR A 221 -11.71 15.15 -9.78
N HIS A 222 -12.84 15.27 -9.11
CA HIS A 222 -12.95 15.42 -7.67
C HIS A 222 -13.24 14.06 -7.07
N SER A 223 -12.47 13.64 -6.07
CA SER A 223 -12.63 12.36 -5.37
C SER A 223 -12.82 12.61 -3.88
N LEU A 224 -13.82 11.97 -3.30
CA LEU A 224 -13.98 11.86 -1.86
C LEU A 224 -13.62 10.45 -1.43
N GLU A 225 -12.59 10.33 -0.61
CA GLU A 225 -12.07 9.07 -0.11
C GLU A 225 -12.51 8.88 1.34
N PHE A 226 -12.94 7.68 1.65
CA PHE A 226 -13.27 7.29 3.02
C PHE A 226 -12.61 5.96 3.35
N MET A 227 -11.93 5.89 4.51
CA MET A 227 -11.37 4.65 5.04
C MET A 227 -11.86 4.41 6.47
N TYR A 228 -12.20 3.15 6.77
CA TYR A 228 -12.60 2.73 8.10
C TYR A 228 -11.98 1.40 8.48
N GLY A 229 -11.24 1.36 9.58
CA GLY A 229 -10.68 0.15 10.14
C GLY A 229 -11.74 -0.70 10.82
N LEU A 230 -12.20 -1.75 10.16
CA LEU A 230 -13.16 -2.73 10.71
C LEU A 230 -12.51 -3.57 11.80
N SER A 231 -11.25 -3.91 11.60
CA SER A 231 -10.39 -4.58 12.58
C SER A 231 -8.94 -4.07 12.44
N ASN A 232 -8.01 -4.60 13.23
CA ASN A 232 -6.58 -4.24 13.07
C ASN A 232 -5.98 -4.73 11.74
N ASN A 233 -6.65 -5.66 11.07
CA ASN A 233 -6.16 -6.24 9.82
C ASN A 233 -7.04 -5.93 8.61
N VAL A 234 -8.23 -5.34 8.81
CA VAL A 234 -9.21 -5.12 7.74
C VAL A 234 -9.64 -3.66 7.72
N THR A 235 -9.48 -3.01 6.58
CA THR A 235 -9.96 -1.65 6.33
C THR A 235 -10.91 -1.65 5.14
N LEU A 236 -12.06 -1.00 5.30
CA LEU A 236 -12.93 -0.65 4.20
C LEU A 236 -12.44 0.66 3.58
N PHE A 237 -12.28 0.68 2.28
CA PHE A 237 -11.98 1.87 1.47
C PHE A 237 -13.12 2.13 0.51
N THR A 238 -13.50 3.39 0.37
CA THR A 238 -14.49 3.84 -0.62
C THR A 238 -14.01 5.12 -1.28
N ASN A 239 -14.16 5.21 -2.61
CA ASN A 239 -13.86 6.41 -3.37
C ASN A 239 -15.07 6.80 -4.24
N LEU A 240 -15.55 8.00 -4.02
CA LEU A 240 -16.63 8.63 -4.77
C LEU A 240 -16.04 9.69 -5.68
N THR A 241 -16.35 9.65 -6.97
CA THR A 241 -15.79 10.58 -7.94
C THR A 241 -16.87 11.47 -8.56
N PHE A 242 -16.50 12.70 -8.88
CA PHE A 242 -17.23 13.61 -9.72
C PHE A 242 -16.29 14.08 -10.82
N HIS A 243 -16.73 13.94 -12.07
CA HIS A 243 -15.96 14.29 -13.26
C HIS A 243 -16.50 15.55 -13.90
N ASP A 244 -15.59 16.38 -14.40
CA ASP A 244 -15.84 17.46 -15.32
C ASP A 244 -14.87 17.29 -16.49
N LYS A 245 -15.42 17.03 -17.69
CA LYS A 245 -14.69 16.66 -18.89
C LYS A 245 -15.06 17.58 -20.04
N GLU A 246 -14.09 18.06 -20.79
CA GLU A 246 -14.29 18.90 -21.96
C GLU A 246 -13.40 18.42 -23.13
N TYR A 247 -14.00 18.41 -24.33
CA TYR A 247 -13.29 18.24 -25.60
C TYR A 247 -13.42 19.49 -26.47
N SER A 248 -12.31 20.00 -26.96
CA SER A 248 -12.26 20.96 -28.04
C SER A 248 -12.02 20.23 -29.35
N TYR A 249 -12.75 20.57 -30.40
CA TYR A 249 -12.59 19.97 -31.70
C TYR A 249 -12.78 21.00 -32.83
N ILE A 250 -12.33 20.66 -34.03
CA ILE A 250 -12.51 21.43 -35.27
C ILE A 250 -13.22 20.53 -36.26
N ASN A 251 -14.30 21.02 -36.88
CA ASN A 251 -15.00 20.31 -37.92
C ASN A 251 -14.30 20.42 -39.29
N LYS A 252 -14.81 19.74 -40.33
CA LYS A 252 -14.28 19.79 -41.71
C LYS A 252 -14.25 21.22 -42.32
N GLN A 253 -15.13 22.11 -41.86
CA GLN A 253 -15.21 23.50 -42.32
C GLN A 253 -14.26 24.43 -41.51
N ASN A 254 -13.41 23.89 -40.68
CA ASN A 254 -12.51 24.64 -39.79
C ASN A 254 -13.17 25.43 -38.64
N ASN A 255 -14.43 25.15 -38.32
CA ASN A 255 -15.11 25.81 -37.22
C ASN A 255 -14.74 25.11 -35.90
N PRO A 256 -14.19 25.84 -34.93
CA PRO A 256 -13.92 25.29 -33.62
C PRO A 256 -15.22 25.16 -32.81
N ALA A 257 -15.28 24.10 -32.01
CA ALA A 257 -16.38 23.90 -31.09
C ALA A 257 -15.89 23.13 -29.84
N ARG A 258 -16.74 23.10 -28.81
CA ARG A 258 -16.50 22.37 -27.54
C ARG A 258 -17.72 21.58 -27.16
N ILE A 259 -17.46 20.43 -26.55
CA ILE A 259 -18.47 19.61 -25.91
C ILE A 259 -17.97 19.23 -24.51
N SER A 260 -18.87 19.24 -23.54
CA SER A 260 -18.51 18.95 -22.16
C SER A 260 -19.53 18.04 -21.49
N SER A 261 -19.09 17.41 -20.44
CA SER A 261 -19.91 16.56 -19.59
C SER A 261 -19.44 16.64 -18.17
N SER A 262 -20.36 16.72 -17.22
CA SER A 262 -20.04 16.64 -15.80
C SER A 262 -21.01 15.73 -15.07
N GLY A 263 -20.58 15.14 -13.97
CA GLY A 263 -21.43 14.31 -13.12
C GLY A 263 -20.67 13.31 -12.27
N VAL A 264 -21.43 12.60 -11.44
CA VAL A 264 -20.91 11.54 -10.60
C VAL A 264 -20.35 10.41 -11.46
N GLY A 265 -19.19 9.90 -11.05
CA GLY A 265 -18.55 8.73 -11.66
C GLY A 265 -18.95 7.43 -10.98
N ASP A 266 -18.26 6.36 -11.35
CA ASP A 266 -18.42 5.05 -10.71
C ASP A 266 -17.83 5.06 -9.29
N ILE A 267 -18.46 4.28 -8.40
CA ILE A 267 -18.05 4.15 -7.00
C ILE A 267 -17.09 2.99 -6.86
N ASP A 268 -15.91 3.25 -6.31
CA ASP A 268 -14.92 2.22 -5.98
C ASP A 268 -15.05 1.84 -4.49
N ILE A 269 -15.24 0.54 -4.21
CA ILE A 269 -15.31 -0.02 -2.86
C ILE A 269 -14.31 -1.17 -2.77
N GLN A 270 -13.38 -1.08 -1.81
CA GLN A 270 -12.36 -2.10 -1.59
C GLN A 270 -12.27 -2.50 -0.11
N VAL A 271 -11.92 -3.74 0.11
CA VAL A 271 -11.47 -4.28 1.38
C VAL A 271 -9.95 -4.45 1.30
N LEU A 272 -9.26 -3.82 2.21
CA LEU A 272 -7.81 -3.92 2.38
C LEU A 272 -7.55 -4.89 3.52
N TYR A 273 -6.81 -5.97 3.26
CA TYR A 273 -6.46 -6.96 4.26
C TYR A 273 -4.95 -6.95 4.50
N ASN A 274 -4.54 -6.68 5.75
CA ASN A 274 -3.14 -6.68 6.15
C ASN A 274 -2.58 -8.10 6.12
N ILE A 275 -1.69 -8.37 5.16
CA ILE A 275 -1.02 -9.66 4.99
C ILE A 275 0.21 -9.74 5.89
N PHE A 276 0.98 -8.65 5.94
CA PHE A 276 2.22 -8.58 6.70
C PHE A 276 2.49 -7.14 7.15
N SER A 277 2.88 -6.98 8.40
CA SER A 277 3.20 -5.66 8.95
C SER A 277 4.29 -5.76 10.01
N ASN A 278 5.38 -5.00 9.80
CA ASN A 278 6.40 -4.78 10.81
C ASN A 278 6.88 -3.32 10.75
N SER A 279 7.97 -2.99 11.47
CA SER A 279 8.51 -1.63 11.51
C SER A 279 9.10 -1.12 10.19
N LYS A 280 9.35 -1.98 9.22
CA LYS A 280 10.00 -1.64 7.96
C LYS A 280 9.19 -1.98 6.72
N VAL A 281 8.28 -2.94 6.84
CA VAL A 281 7.52 -3.48 5.70
C VAL A 281 6.05 -3.59 6.08
N LYS A 282 5.19 -3.12 5.20
CA LYS A 282 3.74 -3.34 5.24
C LYS A 282 3.28 -3.90 3.91
N ILE A 283 2.47 -4.94 3.94
CA ILE A 283 1.88 -5.57 2.76
C ILE A 283 0.41 -5.81 3.04
N HIS A 284 -0.45 -5.32 2.16
CA HIS A 284 -1.89 -5.59 2.23
C HIS A 284 -2.45 -5.92 0.85
N SER A 285 -3.52 -6.72 0.81
CA SER A 285 -4.29 -6.95 -0.40
C SER A 285 -5.28 -5.82 -0.62
N ASN A 286 -5.59 -5.57 -1.90
CA ASN A 286 -6.64 -4.70 -2.38
C ASN A 286 -7.64 -5.57 -3.13
N ILE A 287 -8.86 -5.74 -2.62
CA ILE A 287 -9.91 -6.55 -3.24
C ILE A 287 -11.22 -5.77 -3.17
N GLY A 288 -11.89 -5.62 -4.30
CA GLY A 288 -13.10 -4.82 -4.33
C GLY A 288 -13.82 -4.82 -5.66
N PHE A 289 -14.74 -3.86 -5.77
CA PHE A 289 -15.58 -3.66 -6.96
C PHE A 289 -15.70 -2.18 -7.30
N VAL A 290 -15.81 -1.91 -8.60
CA VAL A 290 -16.26 -0.62 -9.13
C VAL A 290 -17.71 -0.78 -9.55
N LEU A 291 -18.59 -0.06 -8.85
CA LEU A 291 -20.03 -0.09 -9.09
C LEU A 291 -20.40 0.93 -10.18
N PRO A 292 -21.22 0.57 -11.17
CA PRO A 292 -21.59 1.43 -12.29
C PRO A 292 -22.64 2.49 -11.91
N SER A 293 -22.24 3.45 -11.08
CA SER A 293 -23.10 4.55 -10.63
C SER A 293 -23.05 5.78 -11.53
N GLY A 294 -22.02 5.89 -12.36
CA GLY A 294 -21.88 6.97 -13.32
C GLY A 294 -22.77 6.78 -14.57
N ALA A 295 -23.13 7.89 -15.20
CA ALA A 295 -23.99 7.86 -16.39
C ALA A 295 -23.23 7.46 -17.66
N ILE A 296 -23.90 6.69 -18.54
CA ILE A 296 -23.41 6.29 -19.87
C ILE A 296 -24.36 6.77 -21.00
N ASN A 297 -25.38 7.56 -20.69
CA ASN A 297 -26.41 8.02 -21.61
C ASN A 297 -26.44 9.55 -21.76
N LYS A 298 -25.36 10.22 -21.44
CA LYS A 298 -25.28 11.68 -21.57
C LYS A 298 -25.28 12.12 -23.01
N LYS A 299 -26.04 13.19 -23.27
CA LYS A 299 -26.24 13.78 -24.60
C LYS A 299 -25.96 15.28 -24.57
N TYR A 300 -25.55 15.83 -25.70
CA TYR A 300 -25.44 17.26 -25.94
C TYR A 300 -26.18 17.58 -27.25
N GLN A 301 -27.14 18.49 -27.21
CA GLN A 301 -27.98 18.83 -28.36
C GLN A 301 -28.60 17.60 -29.09
N ASN A 302 -29.09 16.63 -28.30
CA ASN A 302 -29.62 15.33 -28.73
C ASN A 302 -28.62 14.33 -29.35
N GLU A 303 -27.34 14.70 -29.55
CA GLU A 303 -26.29 13.76 -29.91
C GLU A 303 -25.74 13.08 -28.63
N LYS A 304 -25.58 11.75 -28.68
CA LYS A 304 -24.94 11.01 -27.62
C LYS A 304 -23.48 11.40 -27.52
N LEU A 305 -23.01 11.67 -26.30
CA LEU A 305 -21.61 12.01 -26.04
C LEU A 305 -20.72 10.78 -26.23
N PRO A 306 -19.48 10.97 -26.72
CA PRO A 306 -18.49 9.90 -26.86
C PRO A 306 -18.28 9.07 -25.60
N TYR A 307 -17.79 7.84 -25.75
CA TYR A 307 -17.49 6.93 -24.62
C TYR A 307 -16.69 7.60 -23.50
N SER A 308 -15.64 8.32 -23.84
CA SER A 308 -14.75 8.99 -22.88
C SER A 308 -15.35 10.22 -22.20
N LEU A 309 -16.43 10.82 -22.74
CA LEU A 309 -17.20 11.89 -22.10
C LEU A 309 -18.32 11.37 -21.20
N GLN A 310 -18.65 10.10 -21.25
CA GLN A 310 -19.55 9.51 -20.26
C GLN A 310 -18.89 9.56 -18.88
N THR A 311 -19.68 9.68 -17.81
CA THR A 311 -19.12 9.82 -16.44
C THR A 311 -18.93 8.48 -15.73
N GLY A 312 -19.53 7.39 -16.28
CA GLY A 312 -19.37 6.03 -15.81
C GLY A 312 -19.00 5.06 -16.92
N ASN A 313 -18.64 3.83 -16.55
CA ASN A 313 -18.38 2.73 -17.46
C ASN A 313 -19.65 1.90 -17.75
N GLY A 314 -20.65 2.01 -16.86
CA GLY A 314 -21.94 1.35 -16.99
C GLY A 314 -21.93 -0.16 -16.72
N HIS A 315 -20.79 -0.77 -16.42
CA HIS A 315 -20.66 -2.18 -16.08
C HIS A 315 -19.93 -2.36 -14.75
N LEU A 316 -20.23 -3.46 -14.05
CA LEU A 316 -19.51 -3.85 -12.86
C LEU A 316 -18.07 -4.24 -13.20
N SER A 317 -17.11 -3.83 -12.38
CA SER A 317 -15.73 -4.31 -12.47
C SER A 317 -15.23 -4.79 -11.11
N SER A 318 -14.40 -5.83 -11.10
CA SER A 318 -13.69 -6.25 -9.88
C SER A 318 -12.28 -5.66 -9.86
N ILE A 319 -11.81 -5.33 -8.67
CA ILE A 319 -10.44 -4.88 -8.42
C ILE A 319 -9.75 -5.93 -7.58
N THR A 320 -8.55 -6.33 -7.98
CA THR A 320 -7.68 -7.19 -7.18
C THR A 320 -6.24 -6.79 -7.31
N GLY A 321 -5.49 -6.89 -6.23
CA GLY A 321 -4.08 -6.57 -6.21
C GLY A 321 -3.51 -6.54 -4.80
N PHE A 322 -2.35 -5.93 -4.66
CA PHE A 322 -1.72 -5.72 -3.36
C PHE A 322 -0.89 -4.44 -3.36
N THR A 323 -0.63 -3.95 -2.14
CA THR A 323 0.28 -2.83 -1.92
C THR A 323 1.37 -3.28 -0.97
N SER A 324 2.62 -3.09 -1.38
CA SER A 324 3.80 -3.31 -0.53
C SER A 324 4.51 -1.98 -0.31
N PHE A 325 4.84 -1.71 0.95
CA PHE A 325 5.46 -0.46 1.36
C PHE A 325 6.65 -0.75 2.27
N PHE A 326 7.79 -0.11 1.99
CA PHE A 326 9.05 -0.30 2.69
C PHE A 326 9.54 1.03 3.26
N GLN A 327 9.84 1.09 4.55
CA GLN A 327 10.34 2.28 5.22
C GLN A 327 11.77 2.07 5.72
N PHE A 328 12.68 2.92 5.23
CA PHE A 328 14.07 2.97 5.65
C PHE A 328 14.34 4.24 6.47
N LYS A 329 15.57 4.42 6.95
CA LYS A 329 15.90 5.54 7.86
C LYS A 329 15.57 6.91 7.29
N LYS A 330 15.83 7.15 5.98
CA LYS A 330 15.66 8.46 5.32
C LYS A 330 14.75 8.42 4.10
N PHE A 331 14.35 7.25 3.64
CA PHE A 331 13.53 7.09 2.44
C PHE A 331 12.54 5.95 2.60
N SER A 332 11.58 5.92 1.73
CA SER A 332 10.61 4.82 1.60
C SER A 332 10.45 4.42 0.14
N LEU A 333 10.05 3.19 -0.08
CA LEU A 333 9.73 2.63 -1.40
C LEU A 333 8.37 1.96 -1.32
N GLY A 334 7.67 1.91 -2.45
CA GLY A 334 6.44 1.15 -2.52
C GLY A 334 6.11 0.67 -3.91
N VAL A 335 5.26 -0.33 -3.97
CA VAL A 335 4.76 -0.92 -5.21
C VAL A 335 3.31 -1.35 -5.02
N GLN A 336 2.48 -1.10 -6.03
CA GLN A 336 1.06 -1.45 -6.04
C GLN A 336 0.64 -1.91 -7.43
N PRO A 337 0.66 -3.20 -7.74
CA PRO A 337 -0.04 -3.78 -8.89
C PRO A 337 -1.53 -3.94 -8.59
N LEU A 338 -2.38 -3.47 -9.50
CA LEU A 338 -3.83 -3.64 -9.46
C LEU A 338 -4.32 -4.14 -10.81
N TYR A 339 -5.26 -5.07 -10.79
CA TYR A 339 -5.96 -5.57 -11.95
C TYR A 339 -7.46 -5.33 -11.81
N ASN A 340 -8.02 -4.63 -12.81
CA ASN A 340 -9.46 -4.40 -12.90
C ASN A 340 -10.01 -5.29 -14.01
N LEU A 341 -10.90 -6.20 -13.64
CA LEU A 341 -11.60 -7.10 -14.55
C LEU A 341 -13.02 -6.57 -14.79
N SER A 342 -13.34 -6.28 -16.04
CA SER A 342 -14.66 -5.84 -16.47
C SER A 342 -15.63 -7.02 -16.52
N LEU A 343 -16.73 -6.95 -15.77
CA LEU A 343 -17.71 -8.03 -15.60
C LEU A 343 -18.98 -7.73 -16.38
N GLY A 344 -19.06 -8.27 -17.60
CA GLY A 344 -20.22 -8.11 -18.46
C GLY A 344 -20.24 -6.81 -19.25
N GLU A 345 -21.19 -6.71 -20.18
CA GLU A 345 -21.48 -5.52 -20.97
C GLU A 345 -22.45 -4.59 -20.22
N ASN A 346 -22.41 -3.32 -20.56
CA ASN A 346 -23.36 -2.35 -20.03
C ASN A 346 -24.65 -2.31 -20.88
N ILE A 347 -25.63 -1.52 -20.44
CA ILE A 347 -26.93 -1.37 -21.14
C ILE A 347 -26.80 -0.69 -22.52
N GLY A 348 -25.64 -0.08 -22.83
CA GLY A 348 -25.34 0.46 -24.16
C GLY A 348 -24.72 -0.56 -25.11
N GLY A 349 -24.63 -1.84 -24.75
CA GLY A 349 -24.12 -2.92 -25.60
C GLY A 349 -22.60 -2.96 -25.72
N TYR A 350 -21.84 -2.28 -24.83
CA TYR A 350 -20.39 -2.28 -24.88
C TYR A 350 -19.75 -2.52 -23.50
N LYS A 351 -18.47 -2.82 -23.52
CA LYS A 351 -17.66 -3.05 -22.32
C LYS A 351 -16.25 -2.49 -22.50
N TYR A 352 -15.75 -1.80 -21.51
CA TYR A 352 -14.34 -1.44 -21.45
C TYR A 352 -13.47 -2.68 -21.24
N GLY A 353 -12.32 -2.72 -21.89
CA GLY A 353 -11.34 -3.79 -21.71
C GLY A 353 -10.80 -3.83 -20.27
N ASN A 354 -10.20 -4.97 -19.92
CA ASN A 354 -9.55 -5.12 -18.62
C ASN A 354 -8.36 -4.17 -18.48
N LYS A 355 -8.11 -3.71 -17.25
CA LYS A 355 -7.04 -2.77 -16.96
C LYS A 355 -6.05 -3.37 -15.96
N PHE A 356 -4.77 -3.31 -16.27
CA PHE A 356 -3.68 -3.55 -15.34
C PHE A 356 -2.96 -2.24 -15.05
N SER A 357 -2.73 -1.92 -13.79
CA SER A 357 -1.92 -0.78 -13.38
C SER A 357 -0.85 -1.21 -12.39
N LEU A 358 0.35 -0.67 -12.55
CA LEU A 358 1.47 -0.87 -11.65
C LEU A 358 2.03 0.48 -11.24
N ASN A 359 1.75 0.88 -10.00
CA ASN A 359 2.44 2.00 -9.37
C ASN A 359 3.72 1.51 -8.69
N TYR A 360 4.83 2.22 -8.87
CA TYR A 360 6.00 2.09 -8.03
C TYR A 360 6.59 3.47 -7.76
N TRP A 361 7.04 3.65 -6.53
CA TRP A 361 7.49 4.96 -6.06
C TRP A 361 8.63 4.87 -5.06
N GLY A 362 9.40 5.95 -5.00
CA GLY A 362 10.34 6.23 -3.95
C GLY A 362 10.06 7.61 -3.35
N ALA A 363 10.21 7.75 -2.03
CA ALA A 363 10.09 9.03 -1.36
C ALA A 363 11.24 9.23 -0.36
N ILE A 364 11.75 10.47 -0.29
CA ILE A 364 12.83 10.86 0.61
C ILE A 364 12.25 11.81 1.66
N ASN A 365 12.46 11.47 2.94
CA ASN A 365 12.16 12.36 4.04
C ASN A 365 13.23 13.46 4.13
N LEU A 366 12.89 14.65 3.68
CA LEU A 366 13.83 15.78 3.67
C LEU A 366 14.03 16.36 5.08
N ASN A 367 12.92 16.64 5.77
CA ASN A 367 12.84 17.10 7.15
C ASN A 367 11.40 16.89 7.61
N LYS A 368 11.17 16.77 8.93
CA LYS A 368 9.80 16.88 9.45
C LYS A 368 9.32 18.33 9.19
N PRO A 369 8.25 18.58 8.43
CA PRO A 369 7.15 17.71 8.02
C PRO A 369 7.13 17.31 6.52
N PHE A 370 8.21 17.49 5.73
CA PHE A 370 8.20 17.36 4.28
C PHE A 370 8.89 16.10 3.75
N SER A 371 8.34 15.51 2.71
CA SER A 371 9.03 14.53 1.85
C SER A 371 8.84 14.87 0.38
N PHE A 372 9.84 14.49 -0.43
CA PHE A 372 9.79 14.54 -1.89
C PHE A 372 9.63 13.12 -2.42
N SER A 373 8.87 12.96 -3.51
CA SER A 373 8.58 11.64 -4.10
C SER A 373 8.74 11.65 -5.62
N LEU A 374 9.14 10.49 -6.13
CA LEU A 374 9.10 10.13 -7.55
C LEU A 374 8.23 8.89 -7.68
N ARG A 375 7.31 8.88 -8.64
CA ARG A 375 6.44 7.74 -8.92
C ARG A 375 6.42 7.49 -10.42
N GLN A 376 6.34 6.21 -10.79
CA GLN A 376 5.93 5.79 -12.11
C GLN A 376 4.65 4.95 -12.02
N ASN A 377 3.80 5.15 -13.01
CA ASN A 377 2.56 4.41 -13.16
C ASN A 377 2.51 3.80 -14.57
N TYR A 378 2.73 2.49 -14.65
CA TYR A 378 2.47 1.72 -15.85
C TYR A 378 0.99 1.37 -15.91
N ILE A 379 0.35 1.61 -17.05
CA ILE A 379 -1.04 1.28 -17.31
C ILE A 379 -1.13 0.49 -18.62
N TYR A 380 -1.75 -0.68 -18.56
CA TYR A 380 -2.25 -1.40 -19.70
C TYR A 380 -3.78 -1.38 -19.65
N GLN A 381 -4.42 -0.87 -20.68
CA GLN A 381 -5.86 -0.88 -20.88
C GLN A 381 -6.16 -1.69 -22.11
N GLY A 382 -6.89 -2.80 -21.96
CA GLY A 382 -7.37 -3.57 -23.11
C GLY A 382 -8.40 -2.80 -23.92
N SER A 383 -8.55 -3.17 -25.18
CA SER A 383 -9.54 -2.57 -26.08
C SER A 383 -10.97 -2.84 -25.62
N MET A 384 -11.87 -1.92 -25.93
CA MET A 384 -13.31 -2.08 -25.71
C MET A 384 -13.87 -3.17 -26.62
N SER A 385 -15.01 -3.73 -26.26
CA SER A 385 -15.80 -4.68 -27.08
C SER A 385 -17.28 -4.31 -27.06
N GLY A 386 -18.03 -4.77 -28.07
CA GLY A 386 -19.39 -4.36 -28.30
C GLY A 386 -19.45 -2.97 -28.99
N GLU A 387 -20.60 -2.37 -29.13
CA GLU A 387 -20.76 -1.05 -29.73
C GLU A 387 -22.07 -0.41 -29.24
N ASP A 388 -22.04 0.90 -29.02
CA ASP A 388 -23.24 1.67 -28.71
C ASP A 388 -23.89 2.18 -30.01
N GLU A 389 -25.07 1.68 -30.34
CA GLU A 389 -25.79 1.96 -31.58
C GLU A 389 -26.15 3.46 -31.75
N GLU A 390 -26.20 4.23 -30.68
CA GLU A 390 -26.46 5.67 -30.75
C GLU A 390 -25.21 6.48 -31.15
N LEU A 391 -24.02 5.89 -31.16
CA LEU A 391 -22.77 6.57 -31.50
C LEU A 391 -22.42 6.39 -32.98
N VAL A 392 -22.24 7.51 -33.67
CA VAL A 392 -21.80 7.51 -35.06
C VAL A 392 -20.29 7.44 -35.09
N SER A 393 -19.71 6.28 -35.44
CA SER A 393 -18.29 5.95 -35.27
C SER A 393 -17.35 6.82 -36.11
N ASN A 394 -17.80 7.34 -37.29
CA ASN A 394 -16.98 8.23 -38.13
C ASN A 394 -17.13 9.73 -37.77
N LEU A 395 -17.97 10.09 -36.80
CA LEU A 395 -18.14 11.48 -36.38
C LEU A 395 -16.86 12.05 -35.79
N MET A 396 -16.23 11.30 -34.89
CA MET A 396 -14.94 11.65 -34.27
C MET A 396 -14.24 10.38 -33.76
N ILE A 397 -12.92 10.47 -33.60
CA ILE A 397 -12.07 9.36 -33.12
C ILE A 397 -12.58 8.73 -31.81
N LEU A 398 -13.22 9.51 -30.93
CA LEU A 398 -13.72 9.11 -29.63
C LEU A 398 -15.03 8.33 -29.65
N ASN A 399 -15.73 8.30 -30.79
CA ASN A 399 -16.94 7.52 -31.00
C ASN A 399 -16.63 6.13 -31.55
N ASN A 400 -15.44 5.92 -32.07
CA ASN A 400 -15.03 4.65 -32.65
C ASN A 400 -14.43 3.73 -31.61
N ILE A 401 -15.08 2.62 -31.35
CA ILE A 401 -14.64 1.65 -30.34
C ILE A 401 -13.27 1.01 -30.66
N SER A 402 -12.92 0.92 -31.96
CA SER A 402 -11.60 0.45 -32.38
C SER A 402 -10.46 1.38 -31.96
N ASN A 403 -10.78 2.62 -31.59
CA ASN A 403 -9.83 3.60 -31.04
C ASN A 403 -9.78 3.52 -29.51
N SER A 404 -9.54 2.34 -28.99
CA SER A 404 -9.50 2.06 -27.56
C SER A 404 -8.36 1.11 -27.24
N GLY A 405 -7.98 1.00 -25.99
CA GLY A 405 -6.81 0.24 -25.61
C GLY A 405 -5.51 1.04 -25.74
N TYR A 406 -4.66 0.90 -24.72
CA TYR A 406 -3.39 1.63 -24.69
C TYR A 406 -2.41 1.07 -23.66
N ILE A 407 -1.14 1.40 -23.86
CA ILE A 407 -0.07 1.25 -22.87
C ILE A 407 0.47 2.65 -22.57
N LEU A 408 0.44 3.03 -21.30
CA LEU A 408 0.99 4.30 -20.82
C LEU A 408 2.00 4.06 -19.69
N ILE A 409 3.06 4.85 -19.68
CA ILE A 409 3.93 5.03 -18.53
C ILE A 409 3.93 6.51 -18.19
N ASN A 410 3.35 6.85 -17.04
CA ASN A 410 3.36 8.20 -16.53
C ASN A 410 4.39 8.32 -15.42
N SER A 411 5.27 9.31 -15.51
CA SER A 411 6.15 9.73 -14.43
C SER A 411 5.51 10.85 -13.63
N ALA A 412 5.75 10.86 -12.33
CA ALA A 412 5.27 11.93 -11.45
C ALA A 412 6.33 12.36 -10.46
N VAL A 413 6.39 13.67 -10.22
CA VAL A 413 7.19 14.29 -9.16
C VAL A 413 6.25 14.93 -8.16
N GLY A 414 6.52 14.76 -6.88
CA GLY A 414 5.59 15.23 -5.87
C GLY A 414 6.20 15.47 -4.50
N PHE A 415 5.37 16.01 -3.62
CA PHE A 415 5.72 16.18 -2.22
C PHE A 415 4.55 15.85 -1.30
N ASN A 416 4.88 15.45 -0.07
CA ASN A 416 3.93 15.27 1.02
C ASN A 416 4.30 16.19 2.20
N LEU A 417 3.27 16.77 2.82
CA LEU A 417 3.34 17.57 4.04
C LEU A 417 2.47 16.92 5.11
N SER A 418 3.06 16.50 6.24
CA SER A 418 2.34 15.99 7.41
C SER A 418 2.19 17.07 8.47
N ILE A 419 0.95 17.41 8.85
CA ILE A 419 0.64 18.44 9.83
C ILE A 419 0.39 17.78 11.21
N LYS A 420 1.26 18.07 12.18
CA LYS A 420 1.26 17.42 13.51
C LYS A 420 0.70 18.27 14.64
N LYS A 421 0.53 19.56 14.43
CA LYS A 421 0.10 20.54 15.46
C LYS A 421 -0.96 21.49 14.91
N GLY A 422 -1.66 22.16 15.80
CA GLY A 422 -2.70 23.14 15.46
C GLY A 422 -4.03 22.52 15.04
N LEU A 423 -4.89 23.32 14.42
CA LEU A 423 -6.26 22.96 14.02
C LEU A 423 -6.29 21.82 12.99
N LEU A 424 -5.32 21.79 12.08
CA LEU A 424 -5.17 20.76 11.04
C LEU A 424 -4.28 19.58 11.47
N ARG A 425 -4.10 19.37 12.77
CA ARG A 425 -3.35 18.20 13.28
C ARG A 425 -3.93 16.90 12.74
N ASN A 426 -3.05 15.96 12.39
CA ASN A 426 -3.38 14.66 11.76
C ASN A 426 -3.90 14.79 10.32
N SER A 427 -3.63 15.92 9.67
CA SER A 427 -3.86 16.08 8.23
C SER A 427 -2.57 15.87 7.44
N ARG A 428 -2.76 15.48 6.18
CA ARG A 428 -1.72 15.40 5.17
C ARG A 428 -2.16 16.17 3.93
N ILE A 429 -1.27 16.98 3.41
CA ILE A 429 -1.42 17.64 2.10
C ILE A 429 -0.36 17.04 1.19
N SER A 430 -0.74 16.66 -0.01
CA SER A 430 0.20 16.15 -0.98
C SER A 430 -0.12 16.64 -2.39
N PHE A 431 0.92 16.77 -3.18
CA PHE A 431 0.86 17.24 -4.56
C PHE A 431 1.74 16.37 -5.44
N GLU A 432 1.30 16.08 -6.66
CA GLU A 432 2.08 15.49 -7.74
C GLU A 432 1.81 16.20 -9.06
N TYR A 433 2.85 16.41 -9.84
CA TYR A 433 2.78 16.74 -11.26
C TYR A 433 3.12 15.50 -12.07
N LEU A 434 2.23 15.15 -13.04
CA LEU A 434 2.31 13.96 -13.88
C LEU A 434 2.57 14.34 -15.33
N PHE A 435 3.41 13.54 -15.98
CA PHE A 435 3.68 13.66 -17.42
C PHE A 435 3.94 12.28 -18.02
N PRO A 436 3.55 12.06 -19.31
CA PRO A 436 3.79 10.79 -19.98
C PRO A 436 5.27 10.65 -20.33
N THR A 437 5.84 9.48 -20.03
CA THR A 437 7.20 9.11 -20.45
C THR A 437 7.19 8.05 -21.54
N TYR A 438 6.09 7.34 -21.68
CA TYR A 438 5.82 6.42 -22.78
C TYR A 438 4.32 6.33 -23.02
N MET A 439 3.91 6.29 -24.30
CA MET A 439 2.55 6.08 -24.71
C MET A 439 2.49 5.27 -26.00
N SER A 440 1.55 4.35 -26.07
CA SER A 440 1.23 3.58 -27.27
C SER A 440 -0.27 3.28 -27.26
N TYR A 441 -0.97 3.76 -28.28
CA TYR A 441 -2.41 3.68 -28.41
C TYR A 441 -2.82 2.68 -29.50
N GLU A 442 -3.88 1.90 -29.26
CA GLU A 442 -4.52 1.08 -30.28
C GLU A 442 -5.59 1.91 -30.98
N GLY A 443 -5.36 2.21 -32.29
CA GLY A 443 -6.19 3.15 -33.05
C GLY A 443 -5.91 4.62 -32.69
N LEU A 444 -6.68 5.53 -33.28
CA LEU A 444 -6.51 6.98 -33.13
C LEU A 444 -7.10 7.48 -31.79
N GLN A 445 -6.27 7.94 -30.88
CA GLN A 445 -6.69 8.45 -29.58
C GLN A 445 -6.01 9.81 -29.25
N ILE A 446 -6.65 10.60 -28.39
CA ILE A 446 -6.00 11.78 -27.80
C ILE A 446 -4.93 11.29 -26.83
N GLY A 447 -3.77 11.89 -26.89
CA GLY A 447 -2.62 11.51 -26.06
C GLY A 447 -1.97 12.67 -25.31
N ASN A 448 -0.70 12.48 -24.92
CA ASN A 448 0.18 13.49 -24.30
C ASN A 448 -0.46 14.18 -23.07
N PHE A 449 -1.03 13.38 -22.17
CA PHE A 449 -1.72 13.91 -20.99
C PHE A 449 -0.72 14.36 -19.92
N ASN A 450 -0.67 15.67 -19.68
CA ASN A 450 0.01 16.27 -18.52
C ASN A 450 -1.04 16.65 -17.48
N GLY A 451 -0.69 16.54 -16.20
CA GLY A 451 -1.66 16.85 -15.16
C GLY A 451 -1.06 17.02 -13.79
N PHE A 452 -1.89 17.32 -12.83
CA PHE A 452 -1.50 17.37 -11.43
C PHE A 452 -2.56 16.77 -10.52
N ILE A 453 -2.12 16.34 -9.35
CA ILE A 453 -2.98 15.84 -8.27
C ILE A 453 -2.71 16.67 -7.03
N LEU A 454 -3.76 17.20 -6.43
CA LEU A 454 -3.74 17.79 -5.09
C LEU A 454 -4.58 16.90 -4.18
N ASN A 455 -4.03 16.51 -3.03
CA ASN A 455 -4.72 15.62 -2.09
C ASN A 455 -4.63 16.15 -0.67
N LEU A 456 -5.77 16.20 0.02
CA LEU A 456 -5.92 16.54 1.42
C LEU A 456 -6.55 15.35 2.14
N GLN A 457 -5.88 14.82 3.16
CA GLN A 457 -6.37 13.71 3.99
C GLN A 457 -6.39 14.13 5.45
N TYR A 458 -7.41 13.67 6.17
CA TYR A 458 -7.59 13.93 7.60
C TYR A 458 -7.96 12.64 8.32
N SER A 459 -7.24 12.33 9.41
CA SER A 459 -7.50 11.17 10.27
C SER A 459 -7.78 11.66 11.69
N PRO A 460 -9.06 11.80 12.12
CA PRO A 460 -9.45 12.42 13.39
C PRO A 460 -8.75 11.83 14.62
N GLY A 461 -8.56 10.50 14.66
CA GLY A 461 -7.88 9.78 15.74
C GLY A 461 -6.37 9.73 15.63
N GLY A 462 -5.78 10.26 14.54
CA GLY A 462 -4.39 9.99 14.16
C GLY A 462 -4.18 8.51 13.83
N HIS A 463 -2.99 8.18 13.31
CA HIS A 463 -2.59 6.78 13.16
C HIS A 463 -2.13 6.26 14.52
N LYS A 464 -2.90 5.37 15.14
CA LYS A 464 -2.45 4.67 16.34
C LYS A 464 -1.31 3.72 15.94
N ASN A 465 -0.16 3.88 16.58
CA ASN A 465 0.95 2.94 16.45
C ASN A 465 0.51 1.59 17.04
N HIS A 466 0.57 0.55 16.25
CA HIS A 466 0.39 -0.84 16.68
C HIS A 466 1.68 -1.60 16.52
#